data_f66279e5d6d3e7618d73fc981ae314fd
#
_entry.id   f66279e5d6d3e7618d73fc981ae314fd
#
_cell.length_a   1.000
_cell.length_b   1.000
_cell.length_c   1.000
_cell.angle_alpha   90.00
_cell.angle_beta   90.00
_cell.angle_gamma   90.00
#
_symmetry.space_group_name_H-M   'P 1'
#
loop_
_entity.id
_entity.type
_entity.pdbx_description
1 polymer ?
#
loop_
_entity_poly.entity_id
_entity_poly.type
_entity_poly.pdbx_seq_one_letter_code
_entity_poly.pdbx_strand_id
1 'polypeptide(L)'
;TIDVEYVKSSSSSVAWLDYITVNAWRELKLTGSMMRFRNPECSDSTKVYRYELRNISNSLQVWDVTNPVEPKKLSLQLNSDVASFNVNGVKNNEFIAFNGNEFYSTTFVSTVRNQDLHSNYEFDYLIIVHPEFRSQAERLKALHAYYDNLSIEIVEPQMIYNEFSCGALDVAAIRDYIRMVYEKSDHRLKYVLLFGDASYDFRNKSGQVCFVPSYQSAHSVSVNANVVDDFFVCMGSNEGNILESNNIIDIAIGRMPVNTLDEAIVAVDKVETYMSKNEECMGTWRKHITFVTDDDTNTYTNHAEQLETIVKENAGNDIIVDKIYLDAYPQVATSSGQRSPECNAAITNRIELGTSIVNYIGHAGEVGWADERILMNEDINALRNSPKLHLMITASCEFSRFDDHTRTSAGEYVFLNENGGAIAMVSAARVTYASNNQNLFKGFYEHLFDVEGGDFITM
;
A
#
# COMPACT_ATOMS: atom_id res chain seq x y z
N THR A 1 21.44 29.34 17.33
CA THR A 1 21.86 28.45 16.22
C THR A 1 21.67 27.01 16.69
N ILE A 2 21.13 26.17 15.84
CA ILE A 2 21.05 24.72 16.04
C ILE A 2 21.94 24.11 15.00
N ASP A 3 22.97 23.38 15.42
CA ASP A 3 23.88 22.66 14.55
C ASP A 3 23.56 21.17 14.69
N VAL A 4 23.37 20.49 13.55
CA VAL A 4 23.12 19.06 13.48
C VAL A 4 24.25 18.42 12.68
N GLU A 5 25.00 17.54 13.31
CA GLU A 5 26.08 16.80 12.70
C GLU A 5 25.76 15.30 12.68
N TYR A 6 25.87 14.68 11.50
CA TYR A 6 25.82 13.24 11.37
C TYR A 6 27.23 12.65 11.41
N VAL A 7 27.56 11.99 12.51
CA VAL A 7 28.85 11.30 12.67
C VAL A 7 28.76 9.93 12.00
N LYS A 8 29.45 9.80 10.86
CA LYS A 8 29.45 8.53 10.09
C LYS A 8 30.17 7.42 10.86
N SER A 9 29.56 6.25 10.93
CA SER A 9 30.20 5.02 11.45
C SER A 9 31.11 4.36 10.43
N SER A 10 30.91 4.61 9.12
CA SER A 10 31.75 4.17 8.01
C SER A 10 31.70 5.20 6.88
N SER A 11 32.60 5.09 5.91
CA SER A 11 32.62 6.00 4.74
C SER A 11 31.37 5.88 3.88
N SER A 12 30.69 4.73 3.89
CA SER A 12 29.45 4.46 3.16
C SER A 12 28.19 4.85 3.93
N SER A 13 28.29 5.21 5.21
CA SER A 13 27.12 5.62 5.99
C SER A 13 26.53 6.92 5.48
N VAL A 14 25.24 6.92 5.23
CA VAL A 14 24.45 8.07 4.77
C VAL A 14 23.26 8.26 5.70
N ALA A 15 22.90 9.51 5.96
CA ALA A 15 21.67 9.86 6.66
C ALA A 15 21.03 11.09 6.00
N TRP A 16 19.72 11.14 6.04
CA TRP A 16 18.94 12.28 5.56
C TRP A 16 18.20 12.91 6.75
N LEU A 17 18.34 14.23 6.87
CA LEU A 17 17.59 15.00 7.85
C LEU A 17 16.25 15.39 7.20
N ASP A 18 15.15 14.86 7.70
CA ASP A 18 13.81 15.18 7.20
C ASP A 18 13.35 16.54 7.76
N TYR A 19 13.26 16.67 9.09
CA TYR A 19 12.88 17.95 9.72
C TYR A 19 13.43 18.07 11.14
N ILE A 20 13.45 19.30 11.64
CA ILE A 20 13.76 19.60 13.03
C ILE A 20 12.58 20.37 13.63
N THR A 21 12.03 19.86 14.72
CA THR A 21 11.01 20.57 15.51
C THR A 21 11.67 21.22 16.70
N VAL A 22 11.48 22.55 16.84
CA VAL A 22 11.98 23.32 17.99
C VAL A 22 10.80 23.86 18.78
N ASN A 23 10.67 23.44 20.03
CA ASN A 23 9.75 24.03 21.00
C ASN A 23 10.56 24.90 21.97
N ALA A 24 10.27 26.19 22.03
CA ALA A 24 11.01 27.13 22.87
C ALA A 24 10.07 28.15 23.48
N TRP A 25 10.37 28.55 24.72
CA TRP A 25 9.76 29.71 25.34
C TRP A 25 10.34 30.98 24.73
N ARG A 26 9.49 31.92 24.41
CA ARG A 26 9.88 33.23 23.90
C ARG A 26 8.99 34.34 24.47
N GLU A 27 9.48 35.56 24.47
CA GLU A 27 8.61 36.72 24.68
C GLU A 27 7.53 36.78 23.61
N LEU A 28 6.28 37.08 24.06
CA LEU A 28 5.16 37.23 23.15
C LEU A 28 5.22 38.58 22.44
N LYS A 29 6.07 38.65 21.45
CA LYS A 29 6.33 39.82 20.62
C LYS A 29 6.15 39.46 19.16
N LEU A 30 5.30 40.20 18.45
CA LEU A 30 5.05 39.96 17.03
C LEU A 30 6.35 40.16 16.25
N THR A 31 6.76 39.15 15.52
CA THR A 31 7.89 39.16 14.61
C THR A 31 7.42 38.80 13.22
N GLY A 32 7.72 39.66 12.25
CA GLY A 32 7.16 39.54 10.90
C GLY A 32 5.68 39.94 10.87
N SER A 33 4.97 39.50 9.83
CA SER A 33 3.58 39.85 9.56
C SER A 33 2.59 38.91 10.24
N MET A 34 3.03 37.68 10.58
CA MET A 34 2.21 36.62 11.15
C MET A 34 3.02 35.78 12.13
N MET A 35 2.39 35.37 13.24
CA MET A 35 3.03 34.53 14.26
C MET A 35 2.00 33.58 14.89
N ARG A 36 2.30 32.29 14.90
CA ARG A 36 1.59 31.29 15.73
C ARG A 36 2.25 31.17 17.10
N PHE A 37 1.43 30.96 18.12
CA PHE A 37 1.92 30.76 19.49
C PHE A 37 0.91 29.98 20.32
N ARG A 38 1.42 29.35 21.38
CA ARG A 38 0.64 28.61 22.36
C ARG A 38 1.35 28.66 23.72
N ASN A 39 0.61 28.40 24.78
CA ASN A 39 1.19 28.23 26.12
C ASN A 39 0.58 26.97 26.76
N PRO A 40 1.31 25.86 26.84
CA PRO A 40 0.80 24.59 27.39
C PRO A 40 0.50 24.68 28.91
N GLU A 41 1.03 25.67 29.60
CA GLU A 41 0.74 25.90 31.04
C GLU A 41 -0.65 26.53 31.26
N CYS A 42 -1.25 27.13 30.23
CA CYS A 42 -2.57 27.75 30.30
C CYS A 42 -3.70 26.72 30.02
N SER A 43 -3.69 25.59 30.69
CA SER A 43 -4.59 24.46 30.46
C SER A 43 -5.71 24.25 31.45
N ASP A 44 -5.72 25.02 32.57
CA ASP A 44 -6.73 24.90 33.64
C ASP A 44 -8.03 25.62 33.24
N SER A 45 -9.07 24.84 32.92
CA SER A 45 -10.36 25.33 32.41
C SER A 45 -11.14 26.18 33.49
N THR A 46 -10.73 26.16 34.73
CA THR A 46 -11.35 26.97 35.78
C THR A 46 -10.75 28.38 35.87
N LYS A 47 -9.68 28.64 35.13
CA LYS A 47 -8.95 29.91 35.14
C LYS A 47 -9.09 30.66 33.82
N VAL A 48 -9.05 31.98 33.94
CA VAL A 48 -8.93 32.90 32.80
C VAL A 48 -7.50 33.37 32.72
N TYR A 49 -6.89 33.18 31.55
CA TYR A 49 -5.52 33.60 31.28
C TYR A 49 -5.51 34.84 30.41
N ARG A 50 -4.67 35.81 30.80
CA ARG A 50 -4.44 37.01 30.04
C ARG A 50 -3.14 36.89 29.24
N TYR A 51 -3.24 37.08 27.93
CA TYR A 51 -2.09 37.18 27.03
C TYR A 51 -1.80 38.63 26.72
N GLU A 52 -0.52 38.99 26.65
CA GLU A 52 -0.07 40.33 26.27
C GLU A 52 0.93 40.18 25.12
N LEU A 53 0.55 40.71 23.94
CA LEU A 53 1.35 40.67 22.71
C LEU A 53 1.92 42.06 22.47
N ARG A 54 3.22 42.16 22.29
CA ARG A 54 3.97 43.41 22.06
C ARG A 54 4.37 43.59 20.61
N ASN A 55 4.84 44.78 20.25
CA ASN A 55 5.29 45.16 18.90
C ASN A 55 4.17 44.98 17.89
N ILE A 56 3.02 45.52 18.15
CA ILE A 56 1.80 45.39 17.38
C ILE A 56 1.56 46.59 16.47
N SER A 57 0.75 46.40 15.42
CA SER A 57 0.13 47.46 14.67
C SER A 57 -1.33 47.67 15.11
N ASN A 58 -1.91 48.82 14.75
CA ASN A 58 -3.34 49.11 15.00
C ASN A 58 -4.28 48.17 14.21
N SER A 59 -3.79 47.46 13.21
CA SER A 59 -4.54 46.51 12.39
C SER A 59 -4.38 45.08 12.87
N LEU A 60 -3.72 44.84 14.01
CA LEU A 60 -3.51 43.50 14.56
C LEU A 60 -4.82 42.73 14.72
N GLN A 61 -4.83 41.51 14.28
CA GLN A 61 -5.83 40.51 14.62
C GLN A 61 -5.20 39.34 15.35
N VAL A 62 -5.93 38.76 16.28
CA VAL A 62 -5.59 37.50 16.94
C VAL A 62 -6.78 36.55 16.82
N TRP A 63 -6.53 35.39 16.28
CA TRP A 63 -7.54 34.35 16.18
C TRP A 63 -7.15 33.14 17.04
N ASP A 64 -8.12 32.57 17.75
CA ASP A 64 -8.05 31.27 18.35
C ASP A 64 -8.24 30.22 17.24
N VAL A 65 -7.22 29.41 17.01
CA VAL A 65 -7.17 28.36 16.00
C VAL A 65 -7.01 26.98 16.63
N THR A 66 -7.35 26.86 17.90
CA THR A 66 -7.37 25.60 18.66
C THR A 66 -8.22 24.55 17.95
N ASN A 67 -9.38 24.95 17.44
CA ASN A 67 -10.13 24.19 16.45
C ASN A 67 -9.91 24.82 15.06
N PRO A 68 -9.11 24.18 14.18
CA PRO A 68 -8.75 24.78 12.90
C PRO A 68 -9.93 24.90 11.91
N VAL A 69 -11.01 24.14 12.10
CA VAL A 69 -12.23 24.22 11.26
C VAL A 69 -13.22 25.26 11.75
N GLU A 70 -13.04 25.76 12.98
CA GLU A 70 -13.88 26.82 13.58
C GLU A 70 -13.02 27.90 14.23
N PRO A 71 -12.18 28.61 13.46
CA PRO A 71 -11.34 29.68 14.02
C PRO A 71 -12.19 30.83 14.55
N LYS A 72 -11.78 31.38 15.70
CA LYS A 72 -12.52 32.46 16.37
C LYS A 72 -11.65 33.70 16.48
N LYS A 73 -12.13 34.80 15.93
CA LYS A 73 -11.48 36.11 16.10
C LYS A 73 -11.67 36.58 17.53
N LEU A 74 -10.58 36.94 18.21
CA LEU A 74 -10.59 37.42 19.58
C LEU A 74 -10.73 38.93 19.65
N SER A 75 -11.42 39.41 20.71
CA SER A 75 -11.50 40.82 21.04
C SER A 75 -10.24 41.28 21.76
N LEU A 76 -9.58 42.30 21.22
CA LEU A 76 -8.32 42.85 21.76
C LEU A 76 -8.53 44.15 22.49
N GLN A 77 -7.81 44.31 23.58
CA GLN A 77 -7.61 45.59 24.22
C GLN A 77 -6.26 46.15 23.81
N LEU A 78 -6.27 47.25 23.09
CA LEU A 78 -5.04 47.87 22.56
C LEU A 78 -4.62 49.00 23.48
N ASN A 79 -3.35 49.03 23.90
CA ASN A 79 -2.73 50.09 24.70
C ASN A 79 -1.30 50.34 24.21
N SER A 80 -1.12 51.44 23.46
CA SER A 80 0.12 51.77 22.77
C SER A 80 0.60 50.66 21.88
N ASP A 81 1.71 49.99 22.19
CA ASP A 81 2.34 48.93 21.46
C ASP A 81 2.02 47.50 22.00
N VAL A 82 1.03 47.41 22.92
CA VAL A 82 0.60 46.16 23.54
C VAL A 82 -0.86 45.85 23.23
N ALA A 83 -1.15 44.67 22.75
CA ALA A 83 -2.47 44.09 22.67
C ALA A 83 -2.65 43.06 23.77
N SER A 84 -3.78 43.08 24.47
CA SER A 84 -4.13 42.04 25.42
C SER A 84 -5.48 41.42 25.15
N PHE A 85 -5.61 40.16 25.48
CA PHE A 85 -6.85 39.39 25.38
C PHE A 85 -6.93 38.35 26.49
N ASN A 86 -8.14 37.94 26.84
CA ASN A 86 -8.39 36.93 27.85
C ASN A 86 -9.02 35.70 27.23
N VAL A 87 -8.60 34.51 27.66
CA VAL A 87 -9.16 33.23 27.27
C VAL A 87 -9.30 32.29 28.45
N ASN A 88 -10.29 31.42 28.42
CA ASN A 88 -10.36 30.31 29.36
C ASN A 88 -9.25 29.33 29.10
N GLY A 89 -8.71 28.69 30.12
CA GLY A 89 -7.72 27.64 29.95
C GLY A 89 -8.31 26.41 29.23
N VAL A 90 -7.66 25.99 28.18
CA VAL A 90 -7.97 24.75 27.47
C VAL A 90 -6.65 24.08 27.14
N LYS A 91 -6.60 22.77 27.25
CA LYS A 91 -5.40 22.01 26.89
C LYS A 91 -5.06 22.25 25.39
N ASN A 92 -3.82 22.68 25.14
CA ASN A 92 -3.30 22.97 23.81
C ASN A 92 -4.00 24.14 23.05
N ASN A 93 -4.41 25.21 23.77
CA ASN A 93 -4.84 26.44 23.11
C ASN A 93 -3.80 26.92 22.11
N GLU A 94 -4.20 27.16 20.88
CA GLU A 94 -3.34 27.66 19.82
C GLU A 94 -3.91 28.95 19.21
N PHE A 95 -3.04 29.93 19.01
CA PHE A 95 -3.40 31.25 18.52
C PHE A 95 -2.56 31.63 17.32
N ILE A 96 -3.14 32.45 16.44
CA ILE A 96 -2.43 33.13 15.37
C ILE A 96 -2.63 34.63 15.49
N ALA A 97 -1.52 35.37 15.51
CA ALA A 97 -1.53 36.83 15.43
C ALA A 97 -1.01 37.28 14.08
N PHE A 98 -1.66 38.24 13.43
CA PHE A 98 -1.26 38.75 12.13
C PHE A 98 -1.78 40.19 11.92
N ASN A 99 -1.13 40.92 11.02
CA ASN A 99 -1.58 42.25 10.64
C ASN A 99 -2.78 42.11 9.70
N GLY A 100 -3.85 42.88 9.97
CA GLY A 100 -5.18 42.67 9.41
C GLY A 100 -5.34 42.68 7.90
N ASN A 101 -4.32 43.07 7.17
CA ASN A 101 -4.34 43.14 5.69
C ASN A 101 -3.35 42.16 5.03
N GLU A 102 -2.70 41.29 5.82
CA GLU A 102 -1.70 40.36 5.30
C GLU A 102 -2.27 38.94 5.25
N PHE A 103 -3.08 38.68 4.26
CA PHE A 103 -3.62 37.34 3.97
C PHE A 103 -2.80 36.68 2.84
N TYR A 104 -2.66 35.36 2.92
CA TYR A 104 -2.14 34.60 1.79
C TYR A 104 -3.11 34.71 0.63
N SER A 105 -2.58 34.95 -0.56
CA SER A 105 -3.36 34.89 -1.80
C SER A 105 -3.52 33.43 -2.23
N THR A 106 -4.71 33.08 -2.68
CA THR A 106 -4.97 31.78 -3.30
C THR A 106 -4.79 31.89 -4.82
N THR A 107 -4.23 30.85 -5.41
CA THR A 107 -4.17 30.72 -6.87
C THR A 107 -5.31 29.80 -7.33
N PHE A 108 -6.12 30.27 -8.30
CA PHE A 108 -7.10 29.41 -8.92
C PHE A 108 -6.38 28.33 -9.75
N VAL A 109 -6.68 27.06 -9.49
CA VAL A 109 -6.10 25.92 -10.20
C VAL A 109 -7.06 25.42 -11.28
N SER A 110 -8.27 25.02 -10.89
CA SER A 110 -9.30 24.50 -11.80
C SER A 110 -10.67 24.48 -11.13
N THR A 111 -11.70 24.20 -11.92
CA THR A 111 -13.03 23.86 -11.40
C THR A 111 -13.11 22.37 -11.09
N VAL A 112 -13.78 22.03 -10.00
CA VAL A 112 -14.12 20.64 -9.65
C VAL A 112 -15.54 20.37 -10.18
N ARG A 113 -15.73 19.24 -10.86
CA ARG A 113 -17.06 18.79 -11.28
C ARG A 113 -17.89 18.45 -10.04
N ASN A 114 -19.20 18.70 -10.14
CA ASN A 114 -20.11 18.21 -9.10
C ASN A 114 -20.05 16.70 -9.03
N GLN A 115 -19.91 16.17 -7.82
CA GLN A 115 -19.83 14.75 -7.51
C GLN A 115 -20.55 14.49 -6.19
N ASP A 116 -20.91 13.24 -5.93
CA ASP A 116 -21.54 12.82 -4.67
C ASP A 116 -21.23 11.33 -4.44
N LEU A 117 -20.09 11.05 -3.85
CA LEU A 117 -19.67 9.69 -3.48
C LEU A 117 -20.47 9.15 -2.30
N HIS A 118 -21.13 10.03 -1.52
CA HIS A 118 -21.92 9.61 -0.37
C HIS A 118 -23.27 9.01 -0.75
N SER A 119 -23.74 9.22 -1.97
CA SER A 119 -25.04 8.74 -2.46
C SER A 119 -24.97 7.35 -3.11
N ASN A 120 -23.78 6.88 -3.53
CA ASN A 120 -23.61 5.59 -4.20
C ASN A 120 -22.73 4.65 -3.35
N TYR A 121 -23.33 3.60 -2.79
CA TYR A 121 -22.67 2.61 -1.92
C TYR A 121 -23.22 1.18 -2.10
N GLU A 122 -24.17 0.95 -3.00
CA GLU A 122 -24.83 -0.35 -3.21
C GLU A 122 -24.11 -1.19 -4.28
N PHE A 123 -22.84 -1.58 -4.02
CA PHE A 123 -22.03 -2.40 -4.92
C PHE A 123 -21.16 -3.40 -4.16
N ASP A 124 -20.72 -4.46 -4.86
CA ASP A 124 -19.96 -5.58 -4.30
C ASP A 124 -18.45 -5.37 -4.42
N TYR A 125 -18.02 -4.59 -5.43
CA TYR A 125 -16.63 -4.41 -5.81
C TYR A 125 -16.33 -2.94 -6.15
N LEU A 126 -15.28 -2.41 -5.53
CA LEU A 126 -14.79 -1.05 -5.75
C LEU A 126 -13.45 -1.09 -6.50
N ILE A 127 -13.37 -0.40 -7.63
CA ILE A 127 -12.12 -0.18 -8.35
C ILE A 127 -11.70 1.29 -8.17
N ILE A 128 -10.59 1.52 -7.46
CA ILE A 128 -9.96 2.84 -7.33
C ILE A 128 -8.87 2.93 -8.39
N VAL A 129 -9.09 3.74 -9.42
CA VAL A 129 -8.25 3.76 -10.62
C VAL A 129 -7.71 5.15 -10.92
N HIS A 130 -6.43 5.23 -11.31
CA HIS A 130 -5.90 6.46 -11.89
C HIS A 130 -6.60 6.78 -13.23
N PRO A 131 -6.89 8.07 -13.53
CA PRO A 131 -7.63 8.46 -14.73
C PRO A 131 -7.08 7.90 -16.05
N GLU A 132 -5.76 7.76 -16.17
CA GLU A 132 -5.09 7.22 -17.37
C GLU A 132 -5.49 5.77 -17.68
N PHE A 133 -5.84 4.98 -16.65
CA PHE A 133 -6.18 3.56 -16.79
C PHE A 133 -7.69 3.30 -16.75
N ARG A 134 -8.51 4.34 -16.67
CA ARG A 134 -9.97 4.22 -16.51
C ARG A 134 -10.62 3.35 -17.59
N SER A 135 -10.17 3.45 -18.84
CA SER A 135 -10.70 2.61 -19.93
C SER A 135 -10.52 1.12 -19.68
N GLN A 136 -9.42 0.73 -19.03
CA GLN A 136 -9.14 -0.66 -18.69
C GLN A 136 -9.93 -1.11 -17.45
N ALA A 137 -10.16 -0.21 -16.49
CA ALA A 137 -11.06 -0.49 -15.37
C ALA A 137 -12.50 -0.72 -15.83
N GLU A 138 -12.99 0.00 -16.84
CA GLU A 138 -14.32 -0.23 -17.43
C GLU A 138 -14.40 -1.61 -18.14
N ARG A 139 -13.32 -2.06 -18.82
CA ARG A 139 -13.24 -3.43 -19.35
C ARG A 139 -13.32 -4.46 -18.23
N LEU A 140 -12.52 -4.29 -17.17
CA LEU A 140 -12.51 -5.18 -16.02
C LEU A 140 -13.89 -5.24 -15.34
N LYS A 141 -14.53 -4.09 -15.17
CA LYS A 141 -15.92 -4.01 -14.69
C LYS A 141 -16.87 -4.85 -15.55
N ALA A 142 -16.77 -4.74 -16.86
CA ALA A 142 -17.63 -5.52 -17.76
C ALA A 142 -17.38 -7.03 -17.65
N LEU A 143 -16.12 -7.46 -17.50
CA LEU A 143 -15.75 -8.87 -17.31
C LEU A 143 -16.34 -9.45 -16.02
N HIS A 144 -16.12 -8.81 -14.87
CA HIS A 144 -16.63 -9.30 -13.59
C HIS A 144 -18.17 -9.19 -13.47
N ALA A 145 -18.79 -8.19 -14.10
CA ALA A 145 -20.24 -8.13 -14.17
C ALA A 145 -20.83 -9.30 -14.98
N TYR A 146 -20.14 -9.72 -16.05
CA TYR A 146 -20.59 -10.82 -16.92
C TYR A 146 -20.31 -12.20 -16.31
N TYR A 147 -19.08 -12.45 -15.84
CA TYR A 147 -18.67 -13.79 -15.41
C TYR A 147 -19.02 -14.07 -13.94
N ASP A 148 -18.96 -13.06 -13.06
CA ASP A 148 -19.11 -13.21 -11.62
C ASP A 148 -20.40 -12.58 -11.07
N ASN A 149 -21.17 -11.91 -11.97
CA ASN A 149 -22.42 -11.21 -11.59
C ASN A 149 -22.22 -10.17 -10.47
N LEU A 150 -21.06 -9.52 -10.41
CA LEU A 150 -20.76 -8.49 -9.42
C LEU A 150 -21.28 -7.12 -9.86
N SER A 151 -21.77 -6.35 -8.89
CA SER A 151 -22.01 -4.91 -9.04
C SER A 151 -20.72 -4.14 -8.71
N ILE A 152 -20.27 -3.29 -9.63
CA ILE A 152 -18.94 -2.68 -9.56
C ILE A 152 -19.02 -1.17 -9.71
N GLU A 153 -18.34 -0.46 -8.83
CA GLU A 153 -18.12 0.99 -8.94
C GLU A 153 -16.67 1.31 -9.26
N ILE A 154 -16.47 2.35 -10.07
CA ILE A 154 -15.13 2.84 -10.47
C ILE A 154 -15.00 4.29 -10.03
N VAL A 155 -14.00 4.56 -9.17
CA VAL A 155 -13.75 5.88 -8.60
C VAL A 155 -12.29 6.27 -8.80
N GLU A 156 -12.05 7.55 -9.10
CA GLU A 156 -10.71 8.11 -9.20
C GLU A 156 -10.25 8.65 -7.83
N PRO A 157 -8.96 8.50 -7.45
CA PRO A 157 -8.46 8.98 -6.16
C PRO A 157 -8.79 10.45 -5.88
N GLN A 158 -8.71 11.33 -6.88
CA GLN A 158 -9.01 12.75 -6.72
C GLN A 158 -10.47 13.00 -6.33
N MET A 159 -11.41 12.18 -6.79
CA MET A 159 -12.82 12.29 -6.39
C MET A 159 -12.96 12.00 -4.89
N ILE A 160 -12.24 11.00 -4.40
CA ILE A 160 -12.21 10.67 -2.97
C ILE A 160 -11.60 11.82 -2.17
N TYR A 161 -10.46 12.35 -2.60
CA TYR A 161 -9.82 13.47 -1.92
C TYR A 161 -10.70 14.71 -1.84
N ASN A 162 -11.47 15.00 -2.89
CA ASN A 162 -12.36 16.16 -2.90
C ASN A 162 -13.41 16.11 -1.78
N GLU A 163 -13.96 14.93 -1.47
CA GLU A 163 -15.01 14.77 -0.46
C GLU A 163 -14.51 14.41 0.94
N PHE A 164 -13.40 13.68 1.03
CA PHE A 164 -12.92 13.12 2.31
C PHE A 164 -11.67 13.82 2.88
N SER A 165 -10.95 14.63 2.07
CA SER A 165 -9.74 15.35 2.53
C SER A 165 -9.59 16.75 1.96
N CYS A 166 -10.71 17.42 1.64
CA CYS A 166 -10.71 18.79 1.11
C CYS A 166 -9.84 18.97 -0.16
N GLY A 167 -9.72 17.93 -0.99
CA GLY A 167 -8.93 17.92 -2.22
C GLY A 167 -7.45 17.58 -2.06
N ALA A 168 -6.96 17.42 -0.83
CA ALA A 168 -5.58 17.04 -0.58
C ALA A 168 -5.38 15.52 -0.68
N LEU A 169 -4.25 15.08 -1.29
CA LEU A 169 -3.86 13.68 -1.28
C LEU A 169 -3.72 13.20 0.17
N ASP A 170 -4.51 12.21 0.53
CA ASP A 170 -4.51 11.60 1.87
C ASP A 170 -4.94 10.13 1.78
N VAL A 171 -4.08 9.23 2.23
CA VAL A 171 -4.39 7.78 2.27
C VAL A 171 -5.54 7.48 3.23
N ALA A 172 -5.70 8.28 4.30
CA ALA A 172 -6.82 8.12 5.23
C ALA A 172 -8.17 8.42 4.53
N ALA A 173 -8.20 9.36 3.59
CA ALA A 173 -9.41 9.66 2.82
C ALA A 173 -9.90 8.44 2.01
N ILE A 174 -8.96 7.67 1.43
CA ILE A 174 -9.29 6.43 0.70
C ILE A 174 -9.92 5.42 1.67
N ARG A 175 -9.31 5.22 2.84
CA ARG A 175 -9.85 4.32 3.87
C ARG A 175 -11.22 4.78 4.36
N ASP A 176 -11.39 6.06 4.63
CA ASP A 176 -12.65 6.61 5.12
C ASP A 176 -13.79 6.48 4.09
N TYR A 177 -13.48 6.62 2.80
CA TYR A 177 -14.45 6.35 1.73
C TYR A 177 -14.83 4.87 1.69
N ILE A 178 -13.87 3.95 1.69
CA ILE A 178 -14.12 2.50 1.70
C ILE A 178 -14.95 2.12 2.92
N ARG A 179 -14.60 2.63 4.09
CA ARG A 179 -15.34 2.40 5.34
C ARG A 179 -16.78 2.92 5.26
N MET A 180 -16.98 4.13 4.75
CA MET A 180 -18.32 4.69 4.57
C MET A 180 -19.18 3.81 3.65
N VAL A 181 -18.62 3.30 2.54
CA VAL A 181 -19.30 2.37 1.64
C VAL A 181 -19.63 1.07 2.37
N TYR A 182 -18.65 0.46 3.04
CA TYR A 182 -18.83 -0.80 3.78
C TYR A 182 -19.92 -0.71 4.85
N GLU A 183 -19.88 0.34 5.68
CA GLU A 183 -20.86 0.56 6.74
C GLU A 183 -22.27 0.86 6.18
N LYS A 184 -22.39 1.72 5.15
CA LYS A 184 -23.70 2.09 4.57
C LYS A 184 -24.34 0.98 3.76
N SER A 185 -23.56 0.12 3.13
CA SER A 185 -24.06 -1.02 2.34
C SER A 185 -24.40 -2.26 3.18
N ASP A 186 -24.37 -2.15 4.50
CA ASP A 186 -24.55 -3.30 5.42
C ASP A 186 -23.55 -4.43 5.10
N HIS A 187 -22.27 -4.04 4.91
CA HIS A 187 -21.13 -4.93 4.62
C HIS A 187 -21.23 -5.67 3.27
N ARG A 188 -21.93 -5.09 2.31
CA ARG A 188 -22.05 -5.63 0.97
C ARG A 188 -20.75 -5.57 0.17
N LEU A 189 -19.92 -4.54 0.39
CA LEU A 189 -18.62 -4.39 -0.27
C LEU A 189 -17.68 -5.55 0.11
N LYS A 190 -17.27 -6.37 -0.87
CA LYS A 190 -16.44 -7.55 -0.66
C LYS A 190 -15.02 -7.40 -1.22
N TYR A 191 -14.85 -6.59 -2.26
CA TYR A 191 -13.61 -6.48 -3.00
C TYR A 191 -13.22 -5.02 -3.23
N VAL A 192 -11.92 -4.74 -3.10
CA VAL A 192 -11.32 -3.46 -3.47
C VAL A 192 -10.12 -3.73 -4.37
N LEU A 193 -10.03 -3.04 -5.49
CA LEU A 193 -8.87 -3.02 -6.37
C LEU A 193 -8.26 -1.64 -6.41
N LEU A 194 -6.96 -1.55 -6.15
CA LEU A 194 -6.14 -0.36 -6.38
C LEU A 194 -5.50 -0.49 -7.76
N PHE A 195 -6.00 0.26 -8.75
CA PHE A 195 -5.56 0.12 -10.14
C PHE A 195 -4.63 1.27 -10.53
N GLY A 196 -3.37 1.02 -10.37
CA GLY A 196 -2.25 1.93 -10.56
C GLY A 196 -1.14 1.66 -9.54
N ASP A 197 0.09 1.88 -9.95
CA ASP A 197 1.25 1.69 -9.11
C ASP A 197 1.34 2.76 -8.00
N ALA A 198 1.98 2.42 -6.89
CA ALA A 198 2.26 3.34 -5.81
C ALA A 198 3.70 3.86 -5.90
N SER A 199 4.02 4.83 -5.07
CA SER A 199 5.39 5.32 -4.92
C SER A 199 5.64 5.74 -3.47
N TYR A 200 6.83 5.42 -2.95
CA TYR A 200 7.26 6.03 -1.68
C TYR A 200 7.46 7.54 -1.81
N ASP A 201 7.66 8.07 -3.02
CA ASP A 201 7.58 9.49 -3.33
C ASP A 201 6.16 9.92 -3.73
N PHE A 202 5.18 9.64 -2.88
CA PHE A 202 3.77 9.97 -3.15
C PHE A 202 3.50 11.46 -3.41
N ARG A 203 4.45 12.35 -3.07
CA ARG A 203 4.39 13.79 -3.35
C ARG A 203 4.98 14.17 -4.70
N ASN A 204 5.43 13.22 -5.48
CA ASN A 204 6.00 13.42 -6.81
C ASN A 204 7.15 14.45 -6.85
N LYS A 205 8.02 14.43 -5.83
CA LYS A 205 9.18 15.33 -5.77
C LYS A 205 10.28 14.93 -6.75
N SER A 206 10.36 13.65 -7.09
CA SER A 206 11.28 13.09 -8.07
C SER A 206 10.82 13.31 -9.52
N GLY A 207 9.55 13.73 -9.73
CA GLY A 207 8.92 13.84 -11.05
C GLY A 207 8.31 12.52 -11.55
N GLN A 208 8.25 11.49 -10.70
CA GLN A 208 7.59 10.21 -11.02
C GLN A 208 6.19 10.19 -10.42
N VAL A 209 5.23 9.71 -11.19
CA VAL A 209 3.82 9.71 -10.77
C VAL A 209 3.57 8.60 -9.76
N CYS A 210 2.89 8.93 -8.66
CA CYS A 210 2.24 7.95 -7.79
C CYS A 210 0.77 7.86 -8.26
N PHE A 211 0.41 6.75 -8.90
CA PHE A 211 -0.90 6.60 -9.53
C PHE A 211 -2.01 6.38 -8.50
N VAL A 212 -1.83 5.40 -7.61
CA VAL A 212 -2.71 5.13 -6.47
C VAL A 212 -1.85 4.88 -5.24
N PRO A 213 -1.86 5.78 -4.23
CA PRO A 213 -0.95 5.66 -3.11
C PRO A 213 -1.21 4.40 -2.28
N SER A 214 -0.17 3.94 -1.58
CA SER A 214 -0.23 2.91 -0.55
C SER A 214 0.08 3.52 0.82
N TYR A 215 -0.36 2.87 1.89
CA TYR A 215 0.04 3.27 3.24
C TYR A 215 1.51 2.92 3.48
N GLN A 216 2.24 3.86 4.05
CA GLN A 216 3.64 3.68 4.43
C GLN A 216 3.82 3.99 5.91
N SER A 217 4.51 3.09 6.62
CA SER A 217 4.85 3.33 8.02
C SER A 217 5.86 4.47 8.17
N ALA A 218 5.85 5.12 9.34
CA ALA A 218 6.81 6.19 9.67
C ALA A 218 8.24 5.68 9.94
N HIS A 219 8.43 4.37 10.03
CA HIS A 219 9.73 3.77 10.31
C HIS A 219 10.53 3.58 9.02
N SER A 220 11.83 3.89 9.09
CA SER A 220 12.79 3.69 8.00
C SER A 220 13.76 2.53 8.24
N VAL A 221 13.63 1.82 9.37
CA VAL A 221 14.41 0.60 9.65
C VAL A 221 13.79 -0.55 8.89
N SER A 222 14.61 -1.33 8.17
CA SER A 222 14.17 -2.35 7.21
C SER A 222 13.09 -3.31 7.72
N VAL A 223 13.22 -3.80 8.96
CA VAL A 223 12.23 -4.74 9.55
C VAL A 223 10.93 -4.08 10.04
N ASN A 224 10.89 -2.75 10.13
CA ASN A 224 9.73 -1.97 10.56
C ASN A 224 9.26 -0.97 9.48
N ALA A 225 9.87 -1.00 8.30
CA ALA A 225 9.43 -0.23 7.16
C ALA A 225 8.37 -1.05 6.41
N ASN A 226 7.12 -0.66 6.53
CA ASN A 226 6.00 -1.35 5.91
C ASN A 226 5.37 -0.49 4.83
N VAL A 227 5.04 -1.13 3.71
CA VAL A 227 4.16 -0.63 2.66
C VAL A 227 3.05 -1.65 2.51
N VAL A 228 1.83 -1.24 2.83
CA VAL A 228 0.71 -2.18 2.92
C VAL A 228 -0.58 -1.54 2.44
N ASP A 229 -1.32 -2.27 1.64
CA ASP A 229 -2.65 -1.88 1.19
C ASP A 229 -3.74 -2.34 2.17
N ASP A 230 -3.47 -3.29 3.07
CA ASP A 230 -4.39 -3.77 4.10
C ASP A 230 -4.94 -2.63 4.97
N PHE A 231 -4.17 -1.54 5.15
CA PHE A 231 -4.61 -0.33 5.84
C PHE A 231 -5.97 0.17 5.35
N PHE A 232 -6.25 0.06 4.06
CA PHE A 232 -7.47 0.57 3.45
C PHE A 232 -8.71 -0.26 3.79
N VAL A 233 -8.55 -1.47 4.29
CA VAL A 233 -9.62 -2.46 4.48
C VAL A 233 -9.73 -3.00 5.91
N CYS A 234 -8.99 -2.45 6.84
CA CYS A 234 -9.17 -2.66 8.28
C CYS A 234 -10.24 -1.67 8.79
N MET A 235 -11.49 -2.11 8.94
CA MET A 235 -12.64 -1.23 9.14
C MET A 235 -12.96 -0.91 10.59
N GLY A 236 -12.38 -1.62 11.54
CA GLY A 236 -12.57 -1.40 12.97
C GLY A 236 -12.12 -0.01 13.44
N SER A 237 -12.82 0.56 14.45
CA SER A 237 -12.54 1.91 14.96
C SER A 237 -11.18 2.07 15.63
N ASN A 238 -10.60 0.97 16.11
CA ASN A 238 -9.29 0.92 16.79
C ASN A 238 -8.20 0.29 15.92
N GLU A 239 -8.47 0.11 14.64
CA GLU A 239 -7.58 -0.49 13.65
C GLU A 239 -6.95 0.57 12.74
N GLY A 240 -5.96 0.15 11.94
CA GLY A 240 -5.24 1.01 11.02
C GLY A 240 -3.85 1.42 11.51
N ASN A 241 -3.48 1.12 12.76
CA ASN A 241 -2.09 1.14 13.17
C ASN A 241 -1.43 -0.17 12.74
N ILE A 242 -0.81 -0.16 11.58
CA ILE A 242 -0.19 -1.34 10.94
C ILE A 242 0.85 -2.05 11.81
N LEU A 243 1.41 -1.37 12.80
CA LEU A 243 2.40 -1.95 13.72
C LEU A 243 1.76 -2.70 14.90
N GLU A 244 0.45 -2.62 15.05
CA GLU A 244 -0.30 -3.34 16.08
C GLU A 244 -0.86 -4.66 15.52
N SER A 245 -0.91 -5.68 16.38
CA SER A 245 -1.28 -7.06 15.99
C SER A 245 -2.79 -7.33 15.95
N ASN A 246 -3.62 -6.30 16.12
CA ASN A 246 -5.07 -6.43 16.25
C ASN A 246 -5.85 -5.97 15.01
N ASN A 247 -5.16 -5.71 13.90
CA ASN A 247 -5.82 -5.37 12.65
C ASN A 247 -6.42 -6.62 12.00
N ILE A 248 -7.67 -6.52 11.58
CA ILE A 248 -8.39 -7.56 10.85
C ILE A 248 -8.74 -7.01 9.46
N ILE A 249 -8.54 -7.82 8.44
CA ILE A 249 -8.95 -7.50 7.07
C ILE A 249 -10.42 -7.87 6.94
N ASP A 250 -11.28 -6.86 6.77
CA ASP A 250 -12.74 -7.05 6.62
C ASP A 250 -13.15 -7.23 5.16
N ILE A 251 -12.35 -6.73 4.21
CA ILE A 251 -12.64 -6.70 2.78
C ILE A 251 -11.41 -7.20 2.03
N ALA A 252 -11.58 -8.04 1.02
CA ALA A 252 -10.47 -8.46 0.18
C ALA A 252 -9.93 -7.28 -0.64
N ILE A 253 -8.61 -7.10 -0.64
CA ILE A 253 -7.95 -6.03 -1.38
C ILE A 253 -6.81 -6.57 -2.25
N GLY A 254 -6.67 -5.99 -3.44
CA GLY A 254 -5.55 -6.26 -4.34
C GLY A 254 -5.09 -5.01 -5.07
N ARG A 255 -3.94 -5.10 -5.69
CA ARG A 255 -3.36 -4.03 -6.51
C ARG A 255 -2.94 -4.55 -7.89
N MET A 256 -3.23 -3.76 -8.92
CA MET A 256 -2.60 -3.87 -10.23
C MET A 256 -1.54 -2.76 -10.33
N PRO A 257 -0.24 -3.08 -10.11
CA PRO A 257 0.84 -2.08 -10.07
C PRO A 257 1.28 -1.72 -11.49
N VAL A 258 0.44 -0.98 -12.20
CA VAL A 258 0.68 -0.55 -13.59
C VAL A 258 1.10 0.91 -13.63
N ASN A 259 2.10 1.20 -14.46
CA ASN A 259 2.69 2.53 -14.65
C ASN A 259 2.36 3.14 -16.01
N THR A 260 1.90 2.31 -16.96
CA THR A 260 1.55 2.73 -18.32
C THR A 260 0.23 2.14 -18.76
N LEU A 261 -0.39 2.76 -19.79
CA LEU A 261 -1.61 2.23 -20.38
C LEU A 261 -1.38 0.85 -21.01
N ASP A 262 -0.22 0.60 -21.60
CA ASP A 262 0.12 -0.69 -22.20
C ASP A 262 0.19 -1.78 -21.14
N GLU A 263 0.80 -1.52 -19.98
CA GLU A 263 0.78 -2.44 -18.84
C GLU A 263 -0.64 -2.69 -18.31
N ALA A 264 -1.48 -1.66 -18.24
CA ALA A 264 -2.87 -1.81 -17.85
C ALA A 264 -3.66 -2.67 -18.84
N ILE A 265 -3.39 -2.55 -20.15
CA ILE A 265 -3.96 -3.41 -21.20
C ILE A 265 -3.52 -4.85 -20.96
N VAL A 266 -2.21 -5.11 -20.81
CA VAL A 266 -1.67 -6.45 -20.57
C VAL A 266 -2.32 -7.09 -19.33
N ALA A 267 -2.41 -6.37 -18.22
CA ALA A 267 -3.01 -6.88 -16.97
C ALA A 267 -4.48 -7.30 -17.19
N VAL A 268 -5.28 -6.48 -17.87
CA VAL A 268 -6.70 -6.78 -18.13
C VAL A 268 -6.86 -7.87 -19.17
N ASP A 269 -6.02 -7.93 -20.21
CA ASP A 269 -6.02 -9.00 -21.22
C ASP A 269 -5.73 -10.38 -20.60
N LYS A 270 -4.82 -10.44 -19.61
CA LYS A 270 -4.56 -11.65 -18.82
C LYS A 270 -5.80 -12.10 -18.04
N VAL A 271 -6.49 -11.17 -17.37
CA VAL A 271 -7.74 -11.46 -16.65
C VAL A 271 -8.82 -11.95 -17.62
N GLU A 272 -9.03 -11.26 -18.74
CA GLU A 272 -10.00 -11.66 -19.77
C GLU A 272 -9.70 -13.05 -20.31
N THR A 273 -8.43 -13.34 -20.65
CA THR A 273 -7.99 -14.65 -21.10
C THR A 273 -8.29 -15.74 -20.07
N TYR A 274 -7.93 -15.49 -18.80
CA TYR A 274 -8.13 -16.46 -17.72
C TYR A 274 -9.61 -16.73 -17.44
N MET A 275 -10.45 -15.68 -17.44
CA MET A 275 -11.89 -15.77 -17.19
C MET A 275 -12.67 -16.38 -18.36
N SER A 276 -12.14 -16.29 -19.60
CA SER A 276 -12.83 -16.82 -20.79
C SER A 276 -13.08 -18.33 -20.74
N LYS A 277 -12.34 -19.06 -19.89
CA LYS A 277 -12.45 -20.52 -19.73
C LYS A 277 -12.37 -21.29 -21.05
N ASN A 278 -11.63 -20.77 -22.02
CA ASN A 278 -11.38 -21.46 -23.27
C ASN A 278 -10.60 -22.78 -23.04
N GLU A 279 -10.57 -23.70 -24.01
CA GLU A 279 -9.96 -25.03 -23.87
C GLU A 279 -8.46 -24.93 -23.50
N GLU A 280 -7.75 -23.90 -23.96
CA GLU A 280 -6.32 -23.72 -23.69
C GLU A 280 -6.06 -23.24 -22.24
N CYS A 281 -7.01 -22.48 -21.67
CA CYS A 281 -6.95 -22.06 -20.28
C CYS A 281 -7.36 -23.19 -19.32
N MET A 282 -8.11 -24.19 -19.80
CA MET A 282 -8.62 -25.30 -19.00
C MET A 282 -7.80 -26.56 -19.30
N GLY A 283 -7.30 -27.24 -18.28
CA GLY A 283 -6.52 -28.45 -18.49
C GLY A 283 -6.02 -29.08 -17.18
N THR A 284 -5.37 -30.23 -17.31
CA THR A 284 -4.80 -30.96 -16.16
C THR A 284 -3.74 -30.18 -15.40
N TRP A 285 -3.13 -29.19 -16.02
CA TRP A 285 -2.17 -28.30 -15.38
C TRP A 285 -2.75 -27.57 -14.13
N ARG A 286 -4.06 -27.33 -14.12
CA ARG A 286 -4.74 -26.73 -12.96
C ARG A 286 -4.76 -27.63 -11.71
N LYS A 287 -4.45 -28.92 -11.87
CA LYS A 287 -4.32 -29.88 -10.77
C LYS A 287 -2.93 -29.89 -10.15
N HIS A 288 -1.98 -29.12 -10.67
CA HIS A 288 -0.63 -29.06 -10.16
C HIS A 288 -0.43 -27.88 -9.22
N ILE A 289 0.18 -28.13 -8.08
CA ILE A 289 0.72 -27.12 -7.15
C ILE A 289 2.23 -27.41 -7.03
N THR A 290 3.03 -26.39 -7.26
CA THR A 290 4.49 -26.51 -7.26
C THR A 290 5.09 -25.79 -6.05
N PHE A 291 5.75 -26.52 -5.17
CA PHE A 291 6.56 -25.94 -4.09
C PHE A 291 8.01 -25.85 -4.53
N VAL A 292 8.60 -24.68 -4.36
CA VAL A 292 10.01 -24.38 -4.61
C VAL A 292 10.63 -23.90 -3.31
N THR A 293 11.78 -24.46 -2.91
CA THR A 293 12.48 -24.05 -1.68
C THR A 293 13.93 -23.69 -1.94
N ASP A 294 14.39 -22.71 -1.17
CA ASP A 294 15.79 -22.40 -0.98
C ASP A 294 16.49 -23.45 -0.11
N ASP A 295 17.84 -23.49 -0.10
CA ASP A 295 18.66 -24.49 0.58
C ASP A 295 19.38 -23.96 1.82
N ASP A 296 19.32 -22.68 2.12
CA ASP A 296 20.03 -22.08 3.26
C ASP A 296 19.65 -22.68 4.63
N THR A 297 18.47 -23.26 4.72
CA THR A 297 18.00 -23.90 5.95
C THR A 297 16.90 -24.93 5.70
N ASN A 298 16.97 -26.05 6.41
CA ASN A 298 15.90 -27.06 6.42
C ASN A 298 14.54 -26.51 6.85
N THR A 299 14.49 -25.29 7.39
CA THR A 299 13.24 -24.64 7.75
C THR A 299 12.35 -24.45 6.54
N TYR A 300 12.89 -24.07 5.39
CA TYR A 300 12.11 -23.81 4.15
C TYR A 300 11.50 -25.09 3.61
N THR A 301 12.29 -26.17 3.54
CA THR A 301 11.80 -27.49 3.15
C THR A 301 10.72 -28.00 4.12
N ASN A 302 10.94 -27.84 5.43
CA ASN A 302 9.95 -28.24 6.44
C ASN A 302 8.62 -27.46 6.31
N HIS A 303 8.68 -26.17 5.97
CA HIS A 303 7.47 -25.37 5.70
C HIS A 303 6.73 -25.91 4.48
N ALA A 304 7.45 -26.19 3.38
CA ALA A 304 6.83 -26.75 2.17
C ALA A 304 6.17 -28.11 2.43
N GLU A 305 6.82 -29.01 3.20
CA GLU A 305 6.27 -30.31 3.58
C GLU A 305 5.00 -30.19 4.45
N GLN A 306 4.94 -29.20 5.33
CA GLN A 306 3.74 -28.92 6.12
C GLN A 306 2.59 -28.44 5.22
N LEU A 307 2.86 -27.51 4.29
CA LEU A 307 1.84 -27.01 3.34
C LEU A 307 1.37 -28.13 2.41
N GLU A 308 2.27 -28.99 1.92
CA GLU A 308 1.88 -30.17 1.15
C GLU A 308 0.92 -31.09 1.93
N THR A 309 1.21 -31.30 3.23
CA THR A 309 0.34 -32.11 4.09
C THR A 309 -1.07 -31.53 4.13
N ILE A 310 -1.19 -30.22 4.33
CA ILE A 310 -2.49 -29.52 4.33
C ILE A 310 -3.20 -29.67 2.98
N VAL A 311 -2.48 -29.51 1.87
CA VAL A 311 -3.04 -29.71 0.52
C VAL A 311 -3.60 -31.12 0.36
N LYS A 312 -2.83 -32.14 0.76
CA LYS A 312 -3.26 -33.54 0.66
C LYS A 312 -4.45 -33.88 1.56
N GLU A 313 -4.49 -33.31 2.76
CA GLU A 313 -5.61 -33.50 3.70
C GLU A 313 -6.91 -32.88 3.19
N ASN A 314 -6.85 -31.71 2.56
CA ASN A 314 -8.04 -30.97 2.11
C ASN A 314 -8.46 -31.30 0.67
N ALA A 315 -7.52 -31.48 -0.25
CA ALA A 315 -7.83 -31.76 -1.67
C ALA A 315 -7.74 -33.24 -2.05
N GLY A 316 -7.23 -34.10 -1.18
CA GLY A 316 -7.06 -35.52 -1.43
C GLY A 316 -6.09 -35.80 -2.58
N ASN A 317 -6.46 -36.77 -3.44
CA ASN A 317 -5.63 -37.20 -4.60
C ASN A 317 -5.93 -36.41 -5.88
N ASP A 318 -6.79 -35.43 -5.86
CA ASP A 318 -7.16 -34.64 -7.03
C ASP A 318 -6.09 -33.61 -7.42
N ILE A 319 -5.25 -33.23 -6.46
CA ILE A 319 -4.12 -32.30 -6.64
C ILE A 319 -2.80 -33.05 -6.68
N ILE A 320 -1.97 -32.72 -7.65
CA ILE A 320 -0.60 -33.22 -7.81
C ILE A 320 0.35 -32.17 -7.25
N VAL A 321 1.17 -32.55 -6.29
CA VAL A 321 2.19 -31.66 -5.71
C VAL A 321 3.54 -31.95 -6.36
N ASP A 322 4.07 -30.96 -7.06
CA ASP A 322 5.43 -30.97 -7.60
C ASP A 322 6.38 -30.30 -6.60
N LYS A 323 7.57 -30.88 -6.43
CA LYS A 323 8.60 -30.37 -5.50
C LYS A 323 9.87 -30.05 -6.24
N ILE A 324 10.32 -28.83 -6.15
CA ILE A 324 11.57 -28.34 -6.72
C ILE A 324 12.36 -27.71 -5.57
N TYR A 325 13.11 -28.53 -4.85
CA TYR A 325 13.90 -28.11 -3.70
C TYR A 325 15.36 -27.94 -4.14
N LEU A 326 15.92 -26.74 -3.91
CA LEU A 326 17.27 -26.38 -4.38
C LEU A 326 18.33 -27.37 -3.88
N ASP A 327 18.19 -27.90 -2.66
CA ASP A 327 19.04 -28.94 -2.07
C ASP A 327 19.19 -30.20 -2.95
N ALA A 328 18.21 -30.50 -3.81
CA ALA A 328 18.22 -31.67 -4.67
C ALA A 328 18.97 -31.44 -6.01
N TYR A 329 19.44 -30.21 -6.26
CA TYR A 329 20.06 -29.83 -7.51
C TYR A 329 21.53 -29.49 -7.36
N PRO A 330 22.39 -29.84 -8.36
CA PRO A 330 23.81 -29.50 -8.30
C PRO A 330 24.00 -27.98 -8.36
N GLN A 331 24.96 -27.51 -7.58
CA GLN A 331 25.40 -26.13 -7.60
C GLN A 331 26.76 -25.99 -8.27
N VAL A 332 26.91 -24.94 -9.05
CA VAL A 332 28.13 -24.62 -9.81
C VAL A 332 28.72 -23.32 -9.29
N ALA A 333 29.95 -23.35 -8.82
CA ALA A 333 30.67 -22.15 -8.40
C ALA A 333 31.04 -21.28 -9.61
N THR A 334 30.70 -19.99 -9.55
CA THR A 334 31.07 -18.99 -10.54
C THR A 334 31.80 -17.82 -9.89
N SER A 335 32.38 -16.93 -10.71
CA SER A 335 33.04 -15.73 -10.20
C SER A 335 32.10 -14.75 -9.46
N SER A 336 30.78 -14.92 -9.65
CA SER A 336 29.74 -14.07 -9.06
C SER A 336 28.83 -14.83 -8.06
N GLY A 337 29.33 -15.90 -7.47
CA GLY A 337 28.62 -16.75 -6.48
C GLY A 337 28.22 -18.10 -7.05
N GLN A 338 27.51 -18.88 -6.25
CA GLN A 338 26.94 -20.16 -6.67
C GLN A 338 25.77 -19.99 -7.63
N ARG A 339 25.51 -21.00 -8.45
CA ARG A 339 24.38 -21.07 -9.38
C ARG A 339 23.85 -22.47 -9.46
N SER A 340 22.55 -22.63 -9.72
CA SER A 340 21.93 -23.93 -9.97
C SER A 340 21.11 -23.90 -11.26
N PRO A 341 21.76 -24.04 -12.44
CA PRO A 341 21.08 -23.99 -13.73
C PRO A 341 20.02 -25.09 -13.91
N GLU A 342 20.23 -26.27 -13.29
CA GLU A 342 19.26 -27.37 -13.36
C GLU A 342 18.00 -27.07 -12.54
N CYS A 343 18.13 -26.45 -11.36
CA CYS A 343 16.98 -25.97 -10.57
C CYS A 343 16.22 -24.87 -11.33
N ASN A 344 16.93 -23.88 -11.90
CA ASN A 344 16.34 -22.84 -12.71
C ASN A 344 15.54 -23.43 -13.89
N ALA A 345 16.13 -24.39 -14.62
CA ALA A 345 15.46 -25.09 -15.71
C ALA A 345 14.23 -25.89 -15.23
N ALA A 346 14.29 -26.51 -14.07
CA ALA A 346 13.16 -27.26 -13.52
C ALA A 346 11.99 -26.31 -13.21
N ILE A 347 12.25 -25.14 -12.59
CA ILE A 347 11.24 -24.10 -12.28
C ILE A 347 10.60 -23.58 -13.56
N THR A 348 11.40 -23.10 -14.51
CA THR A 348 10.91 -22.50 -15.76
C THR A 348 10.14 -23.51 -16.59
N ASN A 349 10.63 -24.74 -16.75
CA ASN A 349 9.94 -25.82 -17.42
C ASN A 349 8.61 -26.18 -16.75
N ARG A 350 8.54 -26.20 -15.41
CA ARG A 350 7.28 -26.49 -14.69
C ARG A 350 6.24 -25.39 -14.95
N ILE A 351 6.65 -24.14 -14.94
CA ILE A 351 5.79 -22.99 -15.27
C ILE A 351 5.27 -23.11 -16.71
N GLU A 352 6.13 -23.41 -17.68
CA GLU A 352 5.76 -23.57 -19.10
C GLU A 352 4.79 -24.75 -19.34
N LEU A 353 4.98 -25.85 -18.64
CA LEU A 353 4.06 -26.99 -18.68
C LEU A 353 2.70 -26.65 -18.06
N GLY A 354 2.68 -25.71 -17.14
CA GLY A 354 1.51 -25.20 -16.43
C GLY A 354 1.36 -25.82 -15.04
N THR A 355 1.05 -24.99 -14.07
CA THR A 355 0.72 -25.31 -12.68
C THR A 355 -0.28 -24.27 -12.19
N SER A 356 -1.19 -24.61 -11.28
CA SER A 356 -2.17 -23.64 -10.76
C SER A 356 -1.54 -22.68 -9.76
N ILE A 357 -0.62 -23.17 -8.95
CA ILE A 357 0.09 -22.40 -7.94
C ILE A 357 1.58 -22.71 -8.04
N VAL A 358 2.40 -21.66 -7.99
CA VAL A 358 3.83 -21.74 -7.71
C VAL A 358 4.05 -21.09 -6.36
N ASN A 359 4.53 -21.87 -5.37
CA ASN A 359 4.82 -21.37 -4.05
C ASN A 359 6.32 -21.49 -3.73
N TYR A 360 7.01 -20.38 -3.74
CA TYR A 360 8.41 -20.28 -3.32
C TYR A 360 8.53 -19.96 -1.84
N ILE A 361 9.48 -20.61 -1.15
CA ILE A 361 9.81 -20.40 0.26
C ILE A 361 11.32 -20.28 0.38
N GLY A 362 11.82 -19.09 0.70
CA GLY A 362 13.26 -18.85 0.78
C GLY A 362 13.64 -17.38 0.77
N HIS A 363 14.90 -17.11 0.52
CA HIS A 363 15.41 -15.77 0.32
C HIS A 363 15.06 -15.22 -1.05
N ALA A 364 14.67 -13.97 -1.10
CA ALA A 364 14.47 -13.24 -2.36
C ALA A 364 14.82 -11.77 -2.17
N GLY A 365 14.97 -11.11 -3.29
CA GLY A 365 15.10 -9.67 -3.39
C GLY A 365 14.32 -9.16 -4.61
N GLU A 366 14.45 -7.89 -4.88
CA GLU A 366 13.74 -7.18 -5.95
C GLU A 366 14.04 -7.71 -7.37
N VAL A 367 15.07 -8.55 -7.54
CA VAL A 367 15.53 -9.04 -8.85
C VAL A 367 15.38 -10.54 -9.06
N GLY A 368 15.00 -11.31 -8.02
CA GLY A 368 14.85 -12.75 -8.16
C GLY A 368 14.96 -13.53 -6.86
N TRP A 369 15.01 -14.87 -6.97
CA TRP A 369 15.00 -15.85 -5.90
C TRP A 369 16.38 -16.44 -5.65
N ALA A 370 16.72 -16.66 -4.39
CA ALA A 370 17.92 -17.30 -3.84
C ALA A 370 19.24 -16.64 -4.29
N ASP A 371 20.29 -16.86 -3.54
CA ASP A 371 21.66 -16.45 -3.88
C ASP A 371 22.18 -17.17 -5.13
N GLU A 372 21.70 -18.40 -5.38
CA GLU A 372 21.97 -19.25 -6.54
C GLU A 372 21.27 -18.78 -7.82
N ARG A 373 20.40 -17.74 -7.72
CA ARG A 373 19.66 -17.12 -8.83
C ARG A 373 18.82 -18.13 -9.61
N ILE A 374 17.95 -18.83 -8.90
CA ILE A 374 17.12 -19.89 -9.46
C ILE A 374 15.90 -19.38 -10.26
N LEU A 375 15.52 -18.11 -10.10
CA LEU A 375 14.56 -17.40 -10.93
C LEU A 375 14.88 -15.91 -10.91
N MET A 376 15.29 -15.36 -12.03
CA MET A 376 15.72 -13.96 -12.19
C MET A 376 14.84 -13.21 -13.18
N ASN A 377 14.97 -11.88 -13.25
CA ASN A 377 14.22 -11.04 -14.19
C ASN A 377 14.35 -11.51 -15.65
N GLU A 378 15.54 -12.01 -16.05
CA GLU A 378 15.75 -12.54 -17.39
C GLU A 378 14.90 -13.78 -17.67
N ASP A 379 14.82 -14.69 -16.70
CA ASP A 379 14.01 -15.91 -16.79
C ASP A 379 12.52 -15.56 -16.83
N ILE A 380 12.10 -14.64 -15.97
CA ILE A 380 10.72 -14.16 -15.86
C ILE A 380 10.25 -13.56 -17.19
N ASN A 381 11.06 -12.70 -17.81
CA ASN A 381 10.76 -12.07 -19.09
C ASN A 381 10.77 -13.07 -20.27
N ALA A 382 11.46 -14.21 -20.10
CA ALA A 382 11.50 -15.27 -21.09
C ALA A 382 10.28 -16.22 -21.03
N LEU A 383 9.48 -16.20 -19.95
CA LEU A 383 8.30 -17.07 -19.80
C LEU A 383 7.28 -16.85 -20.93
N ARG A 384 6.71 -17.97 -21.41
CA ARG A 384 5.70 -18.01 -22.49
C ARG A 384 4.52 -18.93 -22.13
N ASN A 385 4.23 -19.04 -20.84
CA ASN A 385 3.22 -19.96 -20.33
C ASN A 385 1.76 -19.52 -20.54
N SER A 386 1.50 -18.34 -21.13
CA SER A 386 0.14 -17.96 -21.50
C SER A 386 -0.49 -19.00 -22.45
N PRO A 387 -1.75 -19.41 -22.24
CA PRO A 387 -2.72 -18.92 -21.27
C PRO A 387 -2.74 -19.69 -19.93
N LYS A 388 -1.73 -20.49 -19.60
CA LYS A 388 -1.63 -21.29 -18.37
C LYS A 388 -1.08 -20.44 -17.24
N LEU A 389 -1.79 -19.38 -16.89
CA LEU A 389 -1.36 -18.42 -15.87
C LEU A 389 -1.62 -18.98 -14.45
N HIS A 390 -0.60 -18.91 -13.60
CA HIS A 390 -0.65 -19.43 -12.23
C HIS A 390 -0.82 -18.32 -11.19
N LEU A 391 -1.27 -18.69 -9.99
CA LEU A 391 -1.07 -17.88 -8.81
C LEU A 391 0.39 -18.06 -8.34
N MET A 392 1.13 -16.97 -8.17
CA MET A 392 2.47 -17.03 -7.59
C MET A 392 2.44 -16.58 -6.14
N ILE A 393 2.90 -17.44 -5.25
CA ILE A 393 3.10 -17.16 -3.83
C ILE A 393 4.59 -17.11 -3.55
N THR A 394 5.06 -16.01 -2.97
CA THR A 394 6.46 -15.89 -2.57
C THR A 394 6.57 -15.61 -1.07
N ALA A 395 6.84 -16.67 -0.31
CA ALA A 395 7.15 -16.59 1.13
C ALA A 395 8.61 -16.11 1.33
N SER A 396 8.87 -14.87 0.92
CA SER A 396 10.21 -14.29 0.83
C SER A 396 10.19 -12.78 1.07
N CYS A 397 11.35 -12.12 1.04
CA CYS A 397 11.48 -10.68 1.20
C CYS A 397 11.42 -9.94 -0.14
N GLU A 398 10.86 -8.73 -0.16
CA GLU A 398 11.02 -7.66 -1.18
C GLU A 398 10.81 -8.04 -2.66
N PHE A 399 10.31 -9.23 -2.97
CA PHE A 399 10.15 -9.70 -4.35
C PHE A 399 9.16 -8.84 -5.16
N SER A 400 8.14 -8.28 -4.49
CA SER A 400 7.15 -7.38 -5.09
C SER A 400 7.21 -5.98 -4.47
N ARG A 401 8.37 -5.34 -4.51
CA ARG A 401 8.55 -3.97 -4.03
C ARG A 401 8.04 -2.97 -5.05
N PHE A 402 6.72 -2.92 -5.19
CA PHE A 402 6.01 -2.14 -6.20
C PHE A 402 6.06 -0.62 -5.98
N ASP A 403 6.44 -0.13 -4.79
CA ASP A 403 6.48 1.31 -4.49
C ASP A 403 7.82 1.98 -4.80
N ASP A 404 8.79 1.28 -5.38
CA ASP A 404 10.07 1.86 -5.77
C ASP A 404 10.02 2.40 -7.22
N HIS A 405 9.66 3.66 -7.36
CA HIS A 405 9.58 4.34 -8.66
C HIS A 405 10.90 4.40 -9.45
N THR A 406 12.02 3.94 -8.88
CA THR A 406 13.33 3.93 -9.56
C THR A 406 13.61 2.62 -10.26
N ARG A 407 12.83 1.56 -10.00
CA ARG A 407 12.99 0.23 -10.58
C ARG A 407 11.69 -0.56 -10.57
N THR A 408 11.56 -1.47 -11.51
CA THR A 408 10.52 -2.49 -11.55
C THR A 408 11.01 -3.74 -10.83
N SER A 409 10.26 -4.26 -9.86
CA SER A 409 10.60 -5.48 -9.12
C SER A 409 10.31 -6.75 -9.94
N ALA A 410 10.93 -7.87 -9.53
CA ALA A 410 10.70 -9.16 -10.18
C ALA A 410 9.22 -9.59 -10.12
N GLY A 411 8.53 -9.29 -9.02
CA GLY A 411 7.09 -9.56 -8.91
C GLY A 411 6.26 -8.80 -9.92
N GLU A 412 6.57 -7.52 -10.16
CA GLU A 412 5.90 -6.74 -11.21
C GLU A 412 6.17 -7.34 -12.59
N TYR A 413 7.43 -7.73 -12.90
CA TYR A 413 7.74 -8.42 -14.17
C TYR A 413 6.95 -9.71 -14.35
N VAL A 414 6.77 -10.52 -13.28
CA VAL A 414 5.94 -11.74 -13.34
C VAL A 414 4.49 -11.39 -13.68
N PHE A 415 3.94 -10.37 -13.04
CA PHE A 415 2.56 -9.95 -13.25
C PHE A 415 2.35 -9.30 -14.63
N LEU A 416 3.28 -8.46 -15.07
CA LEU A 416 3.18 -7.65 -16.30
C LEU A 416 3.71 -8.36 -17.56
N ASN A 417 4.21 -9.61 -17.47
CA ASN A 417 4.64 -10.36 -18.67
C ASN A 417 3.44 -10.66 -19.58
N GLU A 418 3.42 -10.04 -20.77
CA GLU A 418 2.34 -10.19 -21.77
C GLU A 418 2.20 -11.61 -22.32
N ASN A 419 3.29 -12.39 -22.31
CA ASN A 419 3.34 -13.73 -22.91
C ASN A 419 3.23 -14.85 -21.87
N GLY A 420 3.13 -14.51 -20.58
CA GLY A 420 3.10 -15.52 -19.53
C GLY A 420 3.10 -14.94 -18.12
N GLY A 421 3.89 -15.56 -17.23
CA GLY A 421 3.96 -15.19 -15.81
C GLY A 421 2.72 -15.61 -15.02
N ALA A 422 2.35 -14.82 -14.02
CA ALA A 422 1.25 -15.11 -13.10
C ALA A 422 -0.01 -14.29 -13.42
N ILE A 423 -1.18 -14.83 -13.07
CA ILE A 423 -2.46 -14.10 -13.10
C ILE A 423 -2.62 -13.22 -11.87
N ALA A 424 -2.10 -13.68 -10.74
CA ALA A 424 -2.12 -12.99 -9.46
C ALA A 424 -0.92 -13.39 -8.61
N MET A 425 -0.61 -12.58 -7.61
CA MET A 425 0.52 -12.84 -6.71
C MET A 425 0.15 -12.57 -5.26
N VAL A 426 0.72 -13.37 -4.35
CA VAL A 426 0.81 -13.07 -2.92
C VAL A 426 2.28 -12.97 -2.57
N SER A 427 2.74 -11.76 -2.31
CA SER A 427 4.17 -11.47 -2.21
C SER A 427 4.44 -10.28 -1.28
N ALA A 428 5.61 -10.26 -0.67
CA ALA A 428 6.00 -9.17 0.21
C ALA A 428 6.67 -8.02 -0.54
N ALA A 429 6.28 -6.79 -0.20
CA ALA A 429 6.91 -5.56 -0.68
C ALA A 429 8.11 -5.13 0.19
N ARG A 430 8.31 -5.76 1.35
CA ARG A 430 9.39 -5.47 2.31
C ARG A 430 9.94 -6.74 2.94
N VAL A 431 10.95 -6.55 3.77
CA VAL A 431 11.53 -7.64 4.57
C VAL A 431 10.48 -8.28 5.46
N THR A 432 10.41 -9.61 5.46
CA THR A 432 9.47 -10.39 6.26
C THR A 432 10.22 -11.46 7.07
N TYR A 433 9.52 -12.01 8.08
CA TYR A 433 10.03 -13.15 8.87
C TYR A 433 9.45 -14.46 8.36
N ALA A 434 10.29 -15.49 8.24
CA ALA A 434 9.88 -16.83 7.78
C ALA A 434 8.70 -17.40 8.58
N SER A 435 8.66 -17.17 9.91
CA SER A 435 7.56 -17.64 10.77
C SER A 435 6.22 -16.96 10.46
N ASN A 436 6.25 -15.67 10.10
CA ASN A 436 5.04 -14.94 9.73
C ASN A 436 4.50 -15.42 8.37
N ASN A 437 5.40 -15.61 7.41
CA ASN A 437 5.08 -16.20 6.11
C ASN A 437 4.47 -17.60 6.28
N GLN A 438 5.05 -18.45 7.14
CA GLN A 438 4.52 -19.79 7.40
C GLN A 438 3.09 -19.74 7.92
N ASN A 439 2.82 -18.89 8.92
CA ASN A 439 1.48 -18.79 9.50
C ASN A 439 0.45 -18.29 8.47
N LEU A 440 0.82 -17.29 7.66
CA LEU A 440 -0.05 -16.76 6.60
C LEU A 440 -0.40 -17.85 5.58
N PHE A 441 0.60 -18.55 5.04
CA PHE A 441 0.36 -19.52 4.00
C PHE A 441 -0.23 -20.83 4.53
N LYS A 442 -0.01 -21.18 5.78
CA LYS A 442 -0.76 -22.24 6.45
C LYS A 442 -2.26 -21.92 6.42
N GLY A 443 -2.66 -20.74 6.89
CA GLY A 443 -4.06 -20.30 6.84
C GLY A 443 -4.60 -20.26 5.41
N PHE A 444 -3.83 -19.77 4.44
CA PHE A 444 -4.22 -19.78 3.04
C PHE A 444 -4.57 -21.18 2.52
N TYR A 445 -3.69 -22.18 2.73
CA TYR A 445 -3.93 -23.54 2.25
C TYR A 445 -4.98 -24.31 3.06
N GLU A 446 -5.19 -23.96 4.33
CA GLU A 446 -6.28 -24.51 5.15
C GLU A 446 -7.68 -24.13 4.57
N HIS A 447 -7.78 -22.93 3.98
CA HIS A 447 -9.04 -22.41 3.43
C HIS A 447 -9.15 -22.45 1.90
N LEU A 448 -8.05 -22.71 1.19
CA LEU A 448 -8.06 -22.73 -0.29
C LEU A 448 -9.07 -23.70 -0.88
N PHE A 449 -9.34 -24.81 -0.20
CA PHE A 449 -10.24 -25.88 -0.64
C PHE A 449 -11.58 -25.86 0.10
N ASP A 450 -11.84 -24.87 0.93
CA ASP A 450 -13.13 -24.72 1.59
C ASP A 450 -14.20 -24.39 0.54
N VAL A 451 -15.22 -25.24 0.48
CA VAL A 451 -16.36 -25.05 -0.42
C VAL A 451 -17.57 -24.68 0.43
N GLU A 452 -17.83 -23.40 0.62
CA GLU A 452 -19.09 -22.96 1.23
C GLU A 452 -20.20 -22.94 0.17
N GLY A 453 -21.25 -23.72 0.42
CA GLY A 453 -22.47 -23.68 -0.40
C GLY A 453 -22.36 -24.26 -1.82
N GLY A 454 -21.27 -24.94 -2.16
CA GLY A 454 -21.06 -25.54 -3.49
C GLY A 454 -20.38 -24.62 -4.51
N ASP A 455 -20.04 -23.41 -4.13
CA ASP A 455 -19.26 -22.47 -4.96
C ASP A 455 -17.79 -22.46 -4.51
N PHE A 456 -16.88 -22.62 -5.47
CA PHE A 456 -15.44 -22.45 -5.20
C PHE A 456 -15.15 -21.00 -4.83
N ILE A 457 -14.25 -20.80 -3.85
CA ILE A 457 -13.71 -19.46 -3.58
C ILE A 457 -13.11 -18.93 -4.89
N THR A 458 -13.70 -17.87 -5.42
CA THR A 458 -13.13 -17.14 -6.56
C THR A 458 -11.95 -16.34 -6.07
N MET A 459 -10.75 -16.69 -6.56
CA MET A 459 -9.52 -15.90 -6.33
C MET A 459 -9.52 -14.66 -7.21
#